data_cd4bd9fa56a0363c616af2eb696822da
#
_entry.id   cd4bd9fa56a0363c616af2eb696822da
#
_cell.length_a   1.000
_cell.length_b   1.000
_cell.length_c   1.000
_cell.angle_alpha   90.00
_cell.angle_beta   90.00
_cell.angle_gamma   90.00
#
_symmetry.space_group_name_H-M   'P 1'
#
loop_
_entity.id
_entity.type
_entity.pdbx_description
1 polymer ?
#
loop_
_entity_poly.entity_id
_entity_poly.type
_entity_poly.pdbx_seq_one_letter_code
_entity_poly.pdbx_strand_id
1 'polypeptide(L)'
;TQRTMSNGVELAIPLKEKINGFMFKNGIVKQCDNGELEPVCRNDMLRLTDLEIVSGYNAELRGICNYYYMASNFYMLNYFSYLMEYSCLKTLAGKHRCSIGKIKEKFSDHKGKWCIAYETKKGTSYLYLSKYSDCKKGKNATDTRTSMVQIHKNTRSTFESRLKAKCCELCGSTTSNQYEIHHVNKIRNLKGKEPWEIMMLSKRRKTMVVCWECHKKIHNQNFEVKQ
;
A
#
# COMPACT_ATOMS: atom_id res chain seq x y z
N THR A 1 39.07 -32.57 -26.68
CA THR A 1 39.16 -31.15 -26.26
C THR A 1 37.76 -30.67 -25.94
N GLN A 2 37.38 -30.71 -24.66
CA GLN A 2 36.14 -30.04 -24.20
C GLN A 2 36.37 -28.54 -24.30
N ARG A 3 35.51 -27.86 -25.08
CA ARG A 3 35.41 -26.40 -25.02
C ARG A 3 34.85 -26.04 -23.65
N THR A 4 35.66 -25.50 -22.79
CA THR A 4 35.22 -24.79 -21.60
C THR A 4 34.49 -23.57 -22.07
N MET A 5 33.20 -23.44 -21.67
CA MET A 5 32.46 -22.22 -21.90
C MET A 5 33.22 -21.04 -21.28
N SER A 6 33.30 -19.94 -22.00
CA SER A 6 33.84 -18.68 -21.47
C SER A 6 33.11 -18.35 -20.17
N ASN A 7 33.84 -18.13 -19.09
CA ASN A 7 33.33 -17.68 -17.82
C ASN A 7 32.81 -16.22 -17.99
N GLY A 8 31.61 -16.08 -18.54
CA GLY A 8 30.92 -14.79 -18.55
C GLY A 8 30.54 -14.39 -17.13
N VAL A 9 30.55 -13.10 -16.84
CA VAL A 9 30.03 -12.56 -15.56
C VAL A 9 28.52 -12.80 -15.53
N GLU A 10 28.06 -13.59 -14.55
CA GLU A 10 26.66 -13.86 -14.33
C GLU A 10 26.13 -13.00 -13.19
N LEU A 11 25.05 -12.27 -13.43
CA LEU A 11 24.33 -11.52 -12.41
C LEU A 11 23.21 -12.38 -11.85
N ALA A 12 23.27 -12.70 -10.56
CA ALA A 12 22.25 -13.49 -9.87
C ALA A 12 21.66 -12.70 -8.69
N ILE A 13 20.38 -12.94 -8.40
CA ILE A 13 19.68 -12.39 -7.25
C ILE A 13 20.09 -13.17 -6.01
N PRO A 14 20.62 -12.54 -4.95
CA PRO A 14 20.90 -13.19 -3.68
C PRO A 14 19.60 -13.34 -2.87
N LEU A 15 18.80 -14.37 -3.21
CA LEU A 15 17.45 -14.55 -2.70
C LEU A 15 17.38 -14.61 -1.18
N LYS A 16 18.21 -15.46 -0.55
CA LYS A 16 18.18 -15.66 0.91
C LYS A 16 18.52 -14.38 1.67
N GLU A 17 19.57 -13.70 1.27
CA GLU A 17 20.07 -12.53 1.99
C GLU A 17 19.25 -11.26 1.69
N LYS A 18 18.98 -11.00 0.42
CA LYS A 18 18.37 -9.73 0.00
C LYS A 18 16.85 -9.81 -0.07
N ILE A 19 16.31 -10.82 -0.77
CA ILE A 19 14.85 -10.88 -0.96
C ILE A 19 14.14 -11.35 0.31
N ASN A 20 14.60 -12.44 0.92
CA ASN A 20 14.01 -12.91 2.18
C ASN A 20 14.26 -11.89 3.30
N GLY A 21 15.47 -11.32 3.40
CA GLY A 21 15.80 -10.28 4.36
C GLY A 21 14.90 -9.04 4.20
N PHE A 22 14.62 -8.62 2.96
CA PHE A 22 13.66 -7.56 2.67
C PHE A 22 12.25 -7.90 3.17
N MET A 23 11.76 -9.11 2.88
CA MET A 23 10.43 -9.54 3.28
C MET A 23 10.26 -9.63 4.80
N PHE A 24 11.25 -10.16 5.51
CA PHE A 24 11.25 -10.18 6.98
C PHE A 24 11.29 -8.78 7.58
N LYS A 25 12.21 -7.95 7.11
CA LYS A 25 12.36 -6.56 7.60
C LYS A 25 11.08 -5.74 7.45
N ASN A 26 10.32 -5.96 6.38
CA ASN A 26 9.09 -5.23 6.11
C ASN A 26 7.83 -5.96 6.62
N GLY A 27 7.97 -7.05 7.36
CA GLY A 27 6.84 -7.80 7.92
C GLY A 27 5.90 -8.37 6.87
N ILE A 28 6.43 -8.78 5.71
CA ILE A 28 5.66 -9.36 4.60
C ILE A 28 5.42 -10.84 4.85
N VAL A 29 6.42 -11.51 5.42
CA VAL A 29 6.40 -12.95 5.71
C VAL A 29 6.87 -13.24 7.12
N LYS A 30 6.47 -14.39 7.65
CA LYS A 30 7.08 -15.07 8.79
C LYS A 30 7.63 -16.41 8.35
N GLN A 31 8.59 -16.95 9.07
CA GLN A 31 9.09 -18.30 8.87
C GLN A 31 8.28 -19.26 9.76
N CYS A 32 7.79 -20.32 9.17
CA CYS A 32 7.14 -21.41 9.89
C CYS A 32 8.19 -22.40 10.43
N ASP A 33 7.80 -23.27 11.36
CA ASP A 33 8.67 -24.28 11.98
C ASP A 33 9.28 -25.25 10.95
N ASN A 34 8.57 -25.50 9.85
CA ASN A 34 9.05 -26.29 8.72
C ASN A 34 10.04 -25.55 7.79
N GLY A 35 10.38 -24.28 8.12
CA GLY A 35 11.28 -23.45 7.33
C GLY A 35 10.63 -22.72 6.14
N GLU A 36 9.35 -22.96 5.86
CA GLU A 36 8.62 -22.30 4.79
C GLU A 36 8.28 -20.84 5.15
N LEU A 37 8.14 -20.01 4.10
CA LEU A 37 7.74 -18.61 4.26
C LEU A 37 6.23 -18.49 4.13
N GLU A 38 5.58 -18.01 5.17
CA GLU A 38 4.14 -17.70 5.16
C GLU A 38 3.92 -16.20 5.07
N PRO A 39 3.12 -15.72 4.08
CA PRO A 39 2.77 -14.30 4.00
C PRO A 39 1.90 -13.89 5.20
N VAL A 40 2.15 -12.71 5.75
CA VAL A 40 1.43 -12.19 6.92
C VAL A 40 0.84 -10.81 6.64
N CYS A 41 -0.07 -10.39 7.51
CA CYS A 41 -0.64 -9.06 7.52
C CYS A 41 0.41 -8.04 8.00
N ARG A 42 0.60 -6.95 7.26
CA ARG A 42 1.46 -5.83 7.68
C ARG A 42 0.68 -4.86 8.55
N ASN A 43 0.89 -4.97 9.86
CA ASN A 43 0.18 -4.16 10.84
C ASN A 43 0.49 -2.67 10.75
N ASP A 44 1.69 -2.31 10.30
CA ASP A 44 2.12 -0.93 10.06
C ASP A 44 1.29 -0.23 8.96
N MET A 45 0.79 -0.99 7.99
CA MET A 45 -0.01 -0.49 6.88
C MET A 45 -1.51 -0.40 7.17
N LEU A 46 -2.03 -0.98 8.25
CA LEU A 46 -3.47 -1.00 8.56
C LEU A 46 -4.09 0.40 8.72
N ARG A 47 -3.28 1.41 8.99
CA ARG A 47 -3.71 2.81 9.14
C ARG A 47 -3.84 3.56 7.81
N LEU A 48 -3.27 3.01 6.74
CA LEU A 48 -3.30 3.60 5.41
C LEU A 48 -4.63 3.35 4.72
N THR A 49 -4.95 4.10 3.66
CA THR A 49 -6.08 3.78 2.78
C THR A 49 -5.80 2.50 1.98
N ASP A 50 -6.86 1.87 1.45
CA ASP A 50 -6.71 0.67 0.63
C ASP A 50 -5.86 0.95 -0.62
N LEU A 51 -6.04 2.13 -1.21
CA LEU A 51 -5.25 2.60 -2.34
C LEU A 51 -3.75 2.73 -1.99
N GLU A 52 -3.43 3.32 -0.84
CA GLU A 52 -2.06 3.48 -0.36
C GLU A 52 -1.41 2.12 -0.06
N ILE A 53 -2.16 1.18 0.51
CA ILE A 53 -1.68 -0.19 0.77
C ILE A 53 -1.26 -0.83 -0.55
N VAL A 54 -2.16 -0.92 -1.54
CA VAL A 54 -1.85 -1.57 -2.82
C VAL A 54 -0.75 -0.83 -3.57
N SER A 55 -0.74 0.52 -3.52
CA SER A 55 0.34 1.32 -4.13
C SER A 55 1.70 1.04 -3.50
N GLY A 56 1.76 0.87 -2.18
CA GLY A 56 2.99 0.53 -1.45
C GLY A 56 3.54 -0.84 -1.89
N TYR A 57 2.70 -1.86 -1.92
CA TYR A 57 3.10 -3.19 -2.41
C TYR A 57 3.55 -3.16 -3.87
N ASN A 58 2.85 -2.41 -4.72
CA ASN A 58 3.23 -2.23 -6.12
C ASN A 58 4.60 -1.56 -6.27
N ALA A 59 4.88 -0.53 -5.49
CA ALA A 59 6.15 0.17 -5.52
C ALA A 59 7.30 -0.75 -5.09
N GLU A 60 7.12 -1.50 -4.01
CA GLU A 60 8.10 -2.46 -3.51
C GLU A 60 8.38 -3.59 -4.52
N LEU A 61 7.32 -4.20 -5.08
CA LEU A 61 7.46 -5.27 -6.06
C LEU A 61 8.17 -4.79 -7.32
N ARG A 62 7.71 -3.68 -7.91
CA ARG A 62 8.31 -3.12 -9.11
C ARG A 62 9.75 -2.67 -8.87
N GLY A 63 10.04 -2.09 -7.70
CA GLY A 63 11.37 -1.66 -7.32
C GLY A 63 12.36 -2.82 -7.35
N ILE A 64 12.01 -3.94 -6.72
CA ILE A 64 12.84 -5.15 -6.71
C ILE A 64 12.97 -5.76 -8.12
N CYS A 65 11.86 -5.90 -8.84
CA CYS A 65 11.88 -6.43 -10.20
C CYS A 65 12.75 -5.57 -11.14
N ASN A 66 12.61 -4.25 -11.07
CA ASN A 66 13.39 -3.34 -11.90
C ASN A 66 14.88 -3.35 -11.54
N TYR A 67 15.20 -3.48 -10.25
CA TYR A 67 16.59 -3.56 -9.82
C TYR A 67 17.29 -4.84 -10.33
N TYR A 68 16.58 -5.96 -10.28
CA TYR A 68 17.13 -7.27 -10.66
C TYR A 68 16.75 -7.74 -12.07
N TYR A 69 16.24 -6.87 -12.94
CA TYR A 69 15.73 -7.26 -14.27
C TYR A 69 16.75 -7.97 -15.15
N MET A 70 18.06 -7.70 -14.97
CA MET A 70 19.16 -8.33 -15.73
C MET A 70 19.63 -9.67 -15.15
N ALA A 71 19.15 -10.06 -13.98
CA ALA A 71 19.61 -11.28 -13.33
C ALA A 71 19.19 -12.54 -14.10
N SER A 72 20.08 -13.52 -14.16
CA SER A 72 19.85 -14.80 -14.84
C SER A 72 18.72 -15.60 -14.19
N ASN A 73 18.65 -15.54 -12.84
CA ASN A 73 17.63 -16.19 -12.03
C ASN A 73 16.41 -15.30 -11.73
N PHE A 74 16.12 -14.29 -12.58
CA PHE A 74 15.00 -13.37 -12.42
C PHE A 74 13.65 -14.08 -12.25
N TYR A 75 13.46 -15.24 -12.87
CA TYR A 75 12.25 -16.06 -12.74
C TYR A 75 11.90 -16.44 -11.30
N MET A 76 12.87 -16.48 -10.41
CA MET A 76 12.66 -16.81 -9.00
C MET A 76 11.87 -15.73 -8.24
N LEU A 77 11.79 -14.50 -8.78
CA LEU A 77 10.93 -13.44 -8.26
C LEU A 77 9.42 -13.73 -8.42
N ASN A 78 9.06 -14.77 -9.18
CA ASN A 78 7.67 -15.22 -9.24
C ASN A 78 7.13 -15.63 -7.86
N TYR A 79 7.94 -16.37 -7.09
CA TYR A 79 7.57 -16.74 -5.71
C TYR A 79 7.49 -15.53 -4.79
N PHE A 80 8.44 -14.59 -4.90
CA PHE A 80 8.38 -13.32 -4.21
C PHE A 80 7.08 -12.55 -4.52
N SER A 81 6.70 -12.46 -5.81
CA SER A 81 5.45 -11.82 -6.24
C SER A 81 4.20 -12.48 -5.63
N TYR A 82 4.19 -13.81 -5.54
CA TYR A 82 3.13 -14.56 -4.86
C TYR A 82 3.02 -14.20 -3.37
N LEU A 83 4.13 -14.18 -2.65
CA LEU A 83 4.15 -13.81 -1.23
C LEU A 83 3.69 -12.37 -1.00
N MET A 84 4.09 -11.44 -1.87
CA MET A 84 3.66 -10.04 -1.85
C MET A 84 2.14 -9.92 -2.06
N GLU A 85 1.58 -10.65 -3.05
CA GLU A 85 0.13 -10.65 -3.31
C GLU A 85 -0.66 -11.13 -2.09
N TYR A 86 -0.27 -12.26 -1.52
CA TYR A 86 -1.00 -12.82 -0.37
C TYR A 86 -0.82 -12.00 0.90
N SER A 87 0.34 -11.39 1.13
CA SER A 87 0.55 -10.46 2.23
C SER A 87 -0.32 -9.20 2.07
N CYS A 88 -0.43 -8.66 0.86
CA CYS A 88 -1.32 -7.53 0.55
C CYS A 88 -2.79 -7.88 0.83
N LEU A 89 -3.24 -9.02 0.35
CA LEU A 89 -4.60 -9.51 0.60
C LEU A 89 -4.88 -9.76 2.09
N LYS A 90 -3.93 -10.36 2.82
CA LYS A 90 -4.02 -10.54 4.28
C LYS A 90 -4.06 -9.18 5.01
N THR A 91 -3.32 -8.17 4.53
CA THR A 91 -3.32 -6.82 5.10
C THR A 91 -4.68 -6.13 4.89
N LEU A 92 -5.25 -6.21 3.69
CA LEU A 92 -6.60 -5.71 3.42
C LEU A 92 -7.66 -6.48 4.22
N ALA A 93 -7.55 -7.80 4.30
CA ALA A 93 -8.45 -8.65 5.09
C ALA A 93 -8.42 -8.30 6.58
N GLY A 94 -7.22 -8.10 7.14
CA GLY A 94 -7.04 -7.63 8.52
C GLY A 94 -7.64 -6.24 8.75
N LYS A 95 -7.43 -5.31 7.83
CA LYS A 95 -8.01 -3.96 7.89
C LYS A 95 -9.54 -3.98 7.88
N HIS A 96 -10.11 -4.75 6.97
CA HIS A 96 -11.57 -4.86 6.79
C HIS A 96 -12.23 -5.90 7.70
N ARG A 97 -11.46 -6.66 8.49
CA ARG A 97 -11.92 -7.73 9.38
C ARG A 97 -12.79 -8.77 8.65
N CYS A 98 -12.32 -9.23 7.51
CA CYS A 98 -13.02 -10.22 6.70
C CYS A 98 -12.03 -11.22 6.06
N SER A 99 -12.52 -12.25 5.42
CA SER A 99 -11.68 -13.23 4.72
C SER A 99 -11.11 -12.65 3.42
N ILE A 100 -10.04 -13.25 2.92
CA ILE A 100 -9.42 -12.91 1.63
C ILE A 100 -10.43 -13.06 0.48
N GLY A 101 -11.30 -14.09 0.53
CA GLY A 101 -12.34 -14.29 -0.48
C GLY A 101 -13.28 -13.08 -0.57
N LYS A 102 -13.77 -12.61 0.58
CA LYS A 102 -14.60 -11.39 0.65
C LYS A 102 -13.89 -10.13 0.18
N ILE A 103 -12.56 -10.02 0.39
CA ILE A 103 -11.79 -8.90 -0.16
C ILE A 103 -11.77 -8.95 -1.69
N LYS A 104 -11.52 -10.12 -2.28
CA LYS A 104 -11.51 -10.28 -3.74
C LYS A 104 -12.88 -9.99 -4.37
N GLU A 105 -13.96 -10.40 -3.72
CA GLU A 105 -15.33 -10.10 -4.17
C GLU A 105 -15.64 -8.59 -4.06
N LYS A 106 -15.33 -7.99 -2.91
CA LYS A 106 -15.61 -6.58 -2.64
C LYS A 106 -14.86 -5.63 -3.57
N PHE A 107 -13.62 -5.98 -3.90
CA PHE A 107 -12.70 -5.16 -4.68
C PHE A 107 -12.40 -5.83 -6.02
N SER A 108 -13.43 -6.07 -6.83
CA SER A 108 -13.30 -6.61 -8.18
C SER A 108 -13.80 -5.60 -9.21
N ASP A 109 -13.17 -5.62 -10.39
CA ASP A 109 -13.69 -4.91 -11.55
C ASP A 109 -14.83 -5.70 -12.21
N HIS A 110 -15.41 -5.12 -13.26
CA HIS A 110 -16.48 -5.75 -14.04
C HIS A 110 -16.04 -7.05 -14.77
N LYS A 111 -14.74 -7.36 -14.79
CA LYS A 111 -14.17 -8.61 -15.35
C LYS A 111 -13.81 -9.63 -14.26
N GLY A 112 -14.18 -9.36 -13.00
CA GLY A 112 -13.86 -10.23 -11.87
C GLY A 112 -12.40 -10.21 -11.43
N LYS A 113 -11.56 -9.28 -11.94
CA LYS A 113 -10.20 -9.10 -11.49
C LYS A 113 -10.17 -8.14 -10.31
N TRP A 114 -9.54 -8.54 -9.19
CA TRP A 114 -9.50 -7.68 -8.02
C TRP A 114 -8.61 -6.45 -8.23
N CYS A 115 -9.11 -5.30 -7.78
CA CYS A 115 -8.48 -3.99 -7.93
C CYS A 115 -9.09 -3.02 -6.92
N ILE A 116 -8.42 -1.90 -6.69
CA ILE A 116 -8.96 -0.78 -5.91
C ILE A 116 -9.45 0.30 -6.87
N ALA A 117 -10.76 0.56 -6.86
CA ALA A 117 -11.34 1.68 -7.58
C ALA A 117 -11.10 2.99 -6.82
N TYR A 118 -10.78 4.06 -7.54
CA TYR A 118 -10.59 5.39 -6.98
C TYR A 118 -11.03 6.48 -7.97
N GLU A 119 -11.52 7.57 -7.43
CA GLU A 119 -11.98 8.72 -8.21
C GLU A 119 -10.82 9.61 -8.64
N THR A 120 -10.83 10.03 -9.89
CA THR A 120 -9.92 11.02 -10.46
C THR A 120 -10.70 12.13 -11.12
N LYS A 121 -10.05 13.25 -11.44
CA LYS A 121 -10.68 14.37 -12.20
C LYS A 121 -11.25 13.95 -13.55
N LYS A 122 -10.82 12.81 -14.08
CA LYS A 122 -11.25 12.26 -15.38
C LYS A 122 -12.25 11.10 -15.24
N GLY A 123 -12.69 10.79 -14.00
CA GLY A 123 -13.61 9.69 -13.70
C GLY A 123 -12.95 8.59 -12.84
N THR A 124 -13.64 7.47 -12.69
CA THR A 124 -13.19 6.32 -11.90
C THR A 124 -12.02 5.62 -12.57
N SER A 125 -10.96 5.39 -11.82
CA SER A 125 -9.77 4.65 -12.22
C SER A 125 -9.57 3.44 -11.32
N TYR A 126 -8.86 2.42 -11.83
CA TYR A 126 -8.64 1.16 -11.14
C TYR A 126 -7.15 0.92 -10.89
N LEU A 127 -6.79 0.64 -9.66
CA LEU A 127 -5.43 0.24 -9.29
C LEU A 127 -5.39 -1.27 -9.09
N TYR A 128 -4.65 -1.96 -9.96
CA TYR A 128 -4.37 -3.38 -9.85
C TYR A 128 -3.08 -3.64 -9.09
N LEU A 129 -3.01 -4.78 -8.39
CA LEU A 129 -1.74 -5.24 -7.88
C LEU A 129 -0.86 -5.71 -9.03
N SER A 130 0.37 -5.21 -9.06
CA SER A 130 1.38 -5.62 -10.04
C SER A 130 1.77 -7.07 -9.82
N LYS A 131 1.98 -7.79 -10.91
CA LYS A 131 2.44 -9.18 -10.89
C LYS A 131 3.85 -9.27 -11.45
N TYR A 132 4.54 -10.36 -11.13
CA TYR A 132 5.82 -10.68 -11.71
C TYR A 132 5.79 -10.64 -13.26
N SER A 133 4.69 -11.11 -13.87
CA SER A 133 4.49 -11.08 -15.32
C SER A 133 4.56 -9.67 -15.91
N ASP A 134 4.10 -8.66 -15.16
CA ASP A 134 4.08 -7.27 -15.59
C ASP A 134 5.50 -6.65 -15.57
N CYS A 135 6.40 -7.27 -14.80
CA CYS A 135 7.79 -6.85 -14.64
C CYS A 135 8.77 -7.69 -15.47
N LYS A 136 8.28 -8.66 -16.25
CA LYS A 136 9.15 -9.45 -17.14
C LYS A 136 9.89 -8.54 -18.11
N LYS A 137 11.13 -8.92 -18.41
CA LYS A 137 12.01 -8.24 -19.38
C LYS A 137 11.22 -7.74 -20.57
N GLY A 138 10.93 -6.45 -20.61
CA GLY A 138 10.48 -5.80 -21.84
C GLY A 138 11.53 -6.01 -22.91
N LYS A 139 11.11 -6.14 -24.16
CA LYS A 139 12.01 -6.34 -25.32
C LYS A 139 13.04 -5.21 -25.51
N ASN A 140 12.94 -4.12 -24.73
CA ASN A 140 13.76 -2.93 -24.83
C ASN A 140 14.48 -2.64 -23.50
N ALA A 141 15.55 -3.38 -23.24
CA ALA A 141 16.48 -3.07 -22.14
C ALA A 141 17.18 -1.70 -22.31
N THR A 142 17.00 -1.04 -23.44
CA THR A 142 17.57 0.28 -23.76
C THR A 142 16.74 1.44 -23.23
N ASP A 143 15.50 1.21 -22.82
CA ASP A 143 14.56 2.28 -22.45
C ASP A 143 14.52 2.61 -20.96
N THR A 144 15.43 2.01 -20.17
CA THR A 144 15.54 2.27 -18.73
C THR A 144 16.02 3.68 -18.39
N ARG A 145 16.50 4.45 -19.37
CA ARG A 145 16.87 5.86 -19.15
C ARG A 145 15.69 6.82 -19.27
N THR A 146 14.64 6.46 -19.99
CA THR A 146 13.48 7.32 -20.25
C THR A 146 12.27 6.96 -19.39
N SER A 147 12.12 5.72 -18.97
CA SER A 147 11.23 5.41 -17.88
C SER A 147 11.98 5.57 -16.54
N MET A 148 12.48 6.74 -16.25
CA MET A 148 12.35 7.22 -14.90
C MET A 148 10.87 7.03 -14.60
N VAL A 149 10.54 5.83 -14.11
CA VAL A 149 9.35 5.63 -13.30
C VAL A 149 9.35 6.89 -12.47
N GLN A 150 8.41 7.79 -12.73
CA GLN A 150 8.05 8.76 -11.73
C GLN A 150 7.74 7.85 -10.56
N ILE A 151 8.74 7.67 -9.73
CA ILE A 151 8.51 7.23 -8.38
C ILE A 151 7.59 8.32 -7.92
N HIS A 152 6.28 8.09 -8.11
CA HIS A 152 5.34 8.73 -7.26
C HIS A 152 5.95 8.41 -5.91
N LYS A 153 6.61 9.39 -5.35
CA LYS A 153 6.99 9.35 -3.96
C LYS A 153 5.64 9.11 -3.30
N ASN A 154 5.29 7.84 -3.14
CA ASN A 154 4.31 7.41 -2.18
C ASN A 154 4.99 7.75 -0.88
N THR A 155 5.14 9.05 -0.67
CA THR A 155 5.34 9.61 0.63
C THR A 155 4.20 8.98 1.38
N ARG A 156 4.55 7.97 2.20
CA ARG A 156 3.62 7.46 3.19
C ARG A 156 2.88 8.68 3.65
N SER A 157 1.55 8.72 3.48
CA SER A 157 0.79 9.85 3.95
C SER A 157 0.78 9.74 5.48
N THR A 158 1.96 9.98 6.04
CA THR A 158 2.12 10.15 7.48
C THR A 158 1.22 11.33 7.84
N PHE A 159 0.70 11.35 9.05
CA PHE A 159 -0.04 12.51 9.53
C PHE A 159 0.75 13.81 9.30
N GLU A 160 2.10 13.75 9.34
CA GLU A 160 3.00 14.88 9.05
C GLU A 160 2.88 15.38 7.61
N SER A 161 2.88 14.48 6.61
CA SER A 161 2.72 14.90 5.21
C SER A 161 1.34 15.47 4.93
N ARG A 162 0.29 14.93 5.60
CA ARG A 162 -1.08 15.46 5.52
C ARG A 162 -1.19 16.83 6.19
N LEU A 163 -0.55 17.02 7.33
CA LEU A 163 -0.49 18.30 8.02
C LEU A 163 0.27 19.34 7.19
N LYS A 164 1.40 18.96 6.60
CA LYS A 164 2.19 19.82 5.69
C LYS A 164 1.45 20.21 4.41
N ALA A 165 0.48 19.40 3.97
CA ALA A 165 -0.37 19.72 2.82
C ALA A 165 -1.32 20.91 3.06
N LYS A 166 -1.49 21.34 4.34
CA LYS A 166 -2.33 22.47 4.74
C LYS A 166 -3.72 22.42 4.09
N CYS A 167 -4.33 21.23 4.12
CA CYS A 167 -5.68 21.00 3.59
C CYS A 167 -6.52 20.29 4.65
N CYS A 168 -7.68 20.85 4.96
CA CYS A 168 -8.63 20.24 5.89
C CYS A 168 -9.27 19.02 5.24
N GLU A 169 -9.09 17.84 5.83
CA GLU A 169 -9.66 16.60 5.30
C GLU A 169 -11.19 16.52 5.44
N LEU A 170 -11.81 17.40 6.24
CA LEU A 170 -13.26 17.44 6.46
C LEU A 170 -13.97 18.43 5.52
N CYS A 171 -13.53 19.68 5.49
CA CYS A 171 -14.18 20.72 4.68
C CYS A 171 -13.41 21.08 3.40
N GLY A 172 -12.21 20.52 3.18
CA GLY A 172 -11.40 20.81 2.01
C GLY A 172 -10.70 22.18 2.01
N SER A 173 -10.87 23.01 3.06
CA SER A 173 -10.27 24.33 3.12
C SER A 173 -8.74 24.28 3.14
N THR A 174 -8.11 25.16 2.35
CA THR A 174 -6.65 25.35 2.29
C THR A 174 -6.22 26.71 2.83
N THR A 175 -7.18 27.54 3.25
CA THR A 175 -6.95 28.94 3.67
C THR A 175 -6.86 29.14 5.18
N SER A 176 -7.00 28.07 5.98
CA SER A 176 -6.90 28.17 7.43
C SER A 176 -5.46 28.46 7.87
N ASN A 177 -5.32 29.33 8.87
CA ASN A 177 -4.03 29.67 9.46
C ASN A 177 -3.49 28.53 10.34
N GLN A 178 -4.36 27.64 10.82
CA GLN A 178 -4.01 26.56 11.74
C GLN A 178 -4.72 25.27 11.36
N TYR A 179 -3.94 24.19 11.31
CA TYR A 179 -4.41 22.83 11.09
C TYR A 179 -3.98 21.95 12.26
N GLU A 180 -4.89 21.11 12.71
CA GLU A 180 -4.67 20.22 13.83
C GLU A 180 -5.00 18.79 13.47
N ILE A 181 -4.48 17.86 14.27
CA ILE A 181 -4.73 16.44 14.09
C ILE A 181 -5.77 15.99 15.09
N HIS A 182 -6.98 15.75 14.60
CA HIS A 182 -8.01 15.06 15.39
C HIS A 182 -7.74 13.57 15.40
N HIS A 183 -7.80 12.92 16.58
CA HIS A 183 -7.60 11.47 16.68
C HIS A 183 -8.62 10.84 17.62
N VAL A 184 -8.92 9.57 17.37
CA VAL A 184 -9.84 8.76 18.17
C VAL A 184 -9.13 7.53 18.73
N ASN A 185 -9.46 7.16 19.96
CA ASN A 185 -8.87 5.99 20.63
C ASN A 185 -9.22 4.68 19.88
N LYS A 186 -10.49 4.50 19.51
CA LYS A 186 -10.98 3.29 18.85
C LYS A 186 -12.01 3.64 17.77
N ILE A 187 -11.69 3.33 16.51
CA ILE A 187 -12.62 3.54 15.38
C ILE A 187 -13.96 2.81 15.57
N ARG A 188 -13.95 1.64 16.21
CA ARG A 188 -15.17 0.85 16.47
C ARG A 188 -16.20 1.56 17.34
N ASN A 189 -15.80 2.61 18.07
CA ASN A 189 -16.69 3.38 18.93
C ASN A 189 -17.43 4.49 18.16
N LEU A 190 -17.00 4.78 16.93
CA LEU A 190 -17.65 5.76 16.07
C LEU A 190 -18.96 5.19 15.53
N LYS A 191 -20.03 5.97 15.66
CA LYS A 191 -21.39 5.56 15.26
C LYS A 191 -21.73 5.92 13.82
N GLY A 192 -20.90 6.73 13.14
CA GLY A 192 -21.13 7.21 11.79
C GLY A 192 -22.29 8.18 11.66
N LYS A 193 -22.61 8.92 12.73
CA LYS A 193 -23.68 9.91 12.74
C LYS A 193 -23.22 11.24 12.15
N GLU A 194 -21.99 11.63 12.46
CA GLU A 194 -21.42 12.90 12.07
C GLU A 194 -20.52 12.76 10.82
N PRO A 195 -20.41 13.82 9.98
CA PRO A 195 -19.60 13.79 8.77
C PRO A 195 -18.14 13.39 9.01
N TRP A 196 -17.54 13.82 10.12
CA TRP A 196 -16.18 13.47 10.49
C TRP A 196 -16.04 11.98 10.89
N GLU A 197 -17.02 11.42 11.59
CA GLU A 197 -17.05 9.98 11.91
C GLU A 197 -17.15 9.13 10.64
N ILE A 198 -18.05 9.53 9.72
CA ILE A 198 -18.22 8.87 8.41
C ILE A 198 -16.90 8.87 7.65
N MET A 199 -16.20 10.03 7.63
CA MET A 199 -14.90 10.16 6.98
C MET A 199 -13.85 9.25 7.60
N MET A 200 -13.74 9.21 8.93
CA MET A 200 -12.79 8.35 9.63
C MET A 200 -13.12 6.85 9.47
N LEU A 201 -14.40 6.49 9.48
CA LEU A 201 -14.87 5.14 9.25
C LEU A 201 -14.58 4.68 7.83
N SER A 202 -14.88 5.50 6.83
CA SER A 202 -14.65 5.17 5.41
C SER A 202 -13.17 4.95 5.11
N LYS A 203 -12.30 5.81 5.65
CA LYS A 203 -10.84 5.71 5.49
C LYS A 203 -10.19 4.72 6.46
N ARG A 204 -10.94 4.22 7.44
CA ARG A 204 -10.46 3.37 8.54
C ARG A 204 -9.17 3.89 9.18
N ARG A 205 -9.13 5.19 9.42
CA ARG A 205 -8.00 5.89 10.05
C ARG A 205 -8.41 6.42 11.42
N LYS A 206 -7.47 6.35 12.36
CA LYS A 206 -7.63 6.93 13.70
C LYS A 206 -7.31 8.43 13.75
N THR A 207 -6.76 8.99 12.68
CA THR A 207 -6.31 10.37 12.62
C THR A 207 -6.88 11.09 11.40
N MET A 208 -7.23 12.37 11.58
CA MET A 208 -7.71 13.25 10.51
C MET A 208 -7.09 14.63 10.72
N VAL A 209 -6.59 15.24 9.63
CA VAL A 209 -6.11 16.63 9.66
C VAL A 209 -7.29 17.55 9.38
N VAL A 210 -7.54 18.47 10.28
CA VAL A 210 -8.67 19.40 10.19
C VAL A 210 -8.23 20.84 10.48
N CYS A 211 -8.91 21.82 9.90
CA CYS A 211 -8.72 23.21 10.29
C CYS A 211 -9.28 23.46 11.71
N TRP A 212 -8.79 24.50 12.35
CA TRP A 212 -9.19 24.90 13.70
C TRP A 212 -10.72 24.96 13.90
N GLU A 213 -11.44 25.51 12.94
CA GLU A 213 -12.90 25.65 13.00
C GLU A 213 -13.61 24.28 12.99
N CYS A 214 -13.18 23.38 12.11
CA CYS A 214 -13.71 22.02 12.06
C CYS A 214 -13.36 21.25 13.33
N HIS A 215 -12.14 21.42 13.87
CA HIS A 215 -11.73 20.78 15.13
C HIS A 215 -12.58 21.21 16.31
N LYS A 216 -12.84 22.52 16.44
CA LYS A 216 -13.78 23.04 17.45
C LYS A 216 -15.18 22.46 17.30
N LYS A 217 -15.72 22.41 16.07
CA LYS A 217 -17.05 21.82 15.82
C LYS A 217 -17.13 20.37 16.28
N ILE A 218 -16.12 19.57 15.98
CA ILE A 218 -16.04 18.16 16.42
C ILE A 218 -16.09 18.05 17.93
N HIS A 219 -15.35 18.90 18.65
CA HIS A 219 -15.29 18.85 20.11
C HIS A 219 -16.54 19.44 20.79
N ASN A 220 -17.13 20.49 20.25
CA ASN A 220 -18.34 21.13 20.82
C ASN A 220 -19.56 20.20 20.72
N GLN A 221 -19.67 19.41 19.64
CA GLN A 221 -20.74 18.40 19.50
C GLN A 221 -20.65 17.29 20.56
N ASN A 222 -19.47 17.04 21.15
CA ASN A 222 -19.30 16.09 22.24
C ASN A 222 -19.67 16.68 23.64
N PHE A 223 -19.86 18.00 23.75
CA PHE A 223 -20.27 18.64 25.00
C PHE A 223 -21.78 18.67 25.21
N GLU A 224 -22.57 18.59 24.14
CA GLU A 224 -24.05 18.59 24.25
C GLU A 224 -24.63 17.21 24.64
N VAL A 225 -23.82 16.18 24.75
CA VAL A 225 -24.25 14.81 25.15
C VAL A 225 -23.95 14.50 26.62
N LYS A 226 -23.54 15.50 27.41
CA LYS A 226 -23.31 15.37 28.87
C LYS A 226 -24.20 16.26 29.69
N GLN A 227 -25.49 16.32 29.33
CA GLN A 227 -26.54 16.75 30.29
C GLN A 227 -27.55 15.64 30.49
#